data_48e2c2ec0f9d139ff026d914664e2bbe
#
_entry.id   48e2c2ec0f9d139ff026d914664e2bbe
#
_cell.length_a   1.000
_cell.length_b   1.000
_cell.length_c   1.000
_cell.angle_alpha   90.00
_cell.angle_beta   90.00
_cell.angle_gamma   90.00
#
_symmetry.space_group_name_H-M   'P 1'
#
loop_
_entity.id
_entity.type
_entity.pdbx_description
1 polymer ?
#
loop_
_entity_poly.entity_id
_entity_poly.type
_entity_poly.pdbx_seq_one_letter_code
_entity_poly.pdbx_strand_id
1 'polypeptide(L)'
;LEARLAESEAALAEKSSRISGLEQALAERDDQINTLKQSLAELETQLTGLKDGQSQAIANYRALVVRSNPELPEELIAGDSVEEIDKSLAGAQALIDKVRQRLETEIAGAKIPAGTPLRTPADLSALSPQEKIQYAMGERR
;
A
#
# COMPACT_ATOMS: atom_id res chain seq x y z
N LEU A 1 -56.49 51.86 -43.64
CA LEU A 1 -55.13 51.70 -44.11
C LEU A 1 -54.12 52.26 -43.09
N GLU A 2 -54.24 53.51 -42.63
CA GLU A 2 -53.35 54.19 -41.68
C GLU A 2 -53.32 53.48 -40.33
N ALA A 3 -54.44 53.01 -39.77
CA ALA A 3 -54.52 52.32 -38.54
C ALA A 3 -53.74 50.93 -38.59
N ARG A 4 -53.83 50.25 -39.72
CA ARG A 4 -53.09 49.00 -39.94
C ARG A 4 -51.57 49.22 -40.10
N LEU A 5 -51.21 50.37 -40.68
CA LEU A 5 -49.78 50.73 -40.78
C LEU A 5 -49.21 51.04 -39.41
N ALA A 6 -49.92 51.87 -38.62
CA ALA A 6 -49.48 52.16 -37.24
C ALA A 6 -49.38 50.92 -36.35
N GLU A 7 -50.35 50.03 -36.48
CA GLU A 7 -50.31 48.75 -35.75
C GLU A 7 -49.13 47.88 -36.17
N SER A 8 -48.82 47.85 -37.48
CA SER A 8 -47.65 47.10 -37.99
C SER A 8 -46.32 47.74 -37.56
N GLU A 9 -46.20 49.04 -37.53
CA GLU A 9 -45.03 49.77 -37.03
C GLU A 9 -44.80 49.54 -35.53
N ALA A 10 -45.88 49.58 -34.74
CA ALA A 10 -45.81 49.28 -33.31
C ALA A 10 -45.34 47.81 -33.06
N ALA A 11 -45.87 46.83 -33.81
CA ALA A 11 -45.49 45.47 -33.72
C ALA A 11 -44.03 45.23 -34.17
N LEU A 12 -43.57 45.98 -35.18
CA LEU A 12 -42.15 45.91 -35.57
C LEU A 12 -41.22 46.50 -34.52
N ALA A 13 -41.58 47.59 -33.88
CA ALA A 13 -40.82 48.22 -32.82
C ALA A 13 -40.70 47.26 -31.57
N GLU A 14 -41.82 46.61 -31.20
CA GLU A 14 -41.84 45.64 -30.12
C GLU A 14 -40.95 44.45 -30.44
N LYS A 15 -41.05 43.90 -31.65
CA LYS A 15 -40.20 42.77 -32.08
C LYS A 15 -38.72 43.13 -32.10
N SER A 16 -38.41 44.36 -32.62
CA SER A 16 -37.01 44.83 -32.63
C SER A 16 -36.45 44.98 -31.23
N SER A 17 -37.22 45.57 -30.30
CA SER A 17 -36.80 45.62 -28.88
C SER A 17 -36.60 44.26 -28.26
N ARG A 18 -37.48 43.29 -28.59
CA ARG A 18 -37.36 41.93 -28.11
C ARG A 18 -36.14 41.19 -28.68
N ILE A 19 -35.85 41.41 -29.97
CA ILE A 19 -34.64 40.85 -30.59
C ILE A 19 -33.38 41.40 -29.90
N SER A 20 -33.30 42.72 -29.71
CA SER A 20 -32.16 43.35 -29.04
C SER A 20 -31.96 42.81 -27.60
N GLY A 21 -33.06 42.63 -26.85
CA GLY A 21 -33.00 42.02 -25.51
C GLY A 21 -32.55 40.57 -25.53
N LEU A 22 -32.98 39.79 -26.54
CA LEU A 22 -32.53 38.40 -26.69
C LEU A 22 -31.06 38.31 -27.11
N GLU A 23 -30.59 39.17 -27.99
CA GLU A 23 -29.18 39.25 -28.40
C GLU A 23 -28.29 39.60 -27.21
N GLN A 24 -28.70 40.54 -26.36
CA GLN A 24 -27.96 40.85 -25.14
C GLN A 24 -27.94 39.68 -24.16
N ALA A 25 -29.08 39.02 -23.93
CA ALA A 25 -29.15 37.86 -23.07
C ALA A 25 -28.29 36.69 -23.59
N LEU A 26 -28.22 36.55 -24.92
CA LEU A 26 -27.39 35.52 -25.56
C LEU A 26 -25.90 35.82 -25.37
N ALA A 27 -25.48 37.07 -25.54
CA ALA A 27 -24.10 37.49 -25.28
C ALA A 27 -23.70 37.25 -23.80
N GLU A 28 -24.58 37.61 -22.85
CA GLU A 28 -24.35 37.34 -21.43
C GLU A 28 -24.20 35.83 -21.12
N ARG A 29 -25.02 34.98 -21.78
CA ARG A 29 -24.92 33.52 -21.65
C ARG A 29 -23.64 32.98 -22.25
N ASP A 30 -23.20 33.47 -23.38
CA ASP A 30 -21.94 33.08 -23.99
C ASP A 30 -20.74 33.41 -23.09
N ASP A 31 -20.75 34.59 -22.47
CA ASP A 31 -19.74 34.98 -21.49
C ASP A 31 -19.74 34.05 -20.25
N GLN A 32 -20.94 33.72 -19.74
CA GLN A 32 -21.07 32.76 -18.64
C GLN A 32 -20.54 31.38 -19.00
N ILE A 33 -20.86 30.88 -20.20
CA ILE A 33 -20.38 29.60 -20.72
C ILE A 33 -18.86 29.61 -20.82
N ASN A 34 -18.26 30.68 -21.35
CA ASN A 34 -16.81 30.79 -21.44
C ASN A 34 -16.14 30.81 -20.07
N THR A 35 -16.68 31.53 -19.11
CA THR A 35 -16.21 31.56 -17.73
C THR A 35 -16.29 30.18 -17.08
N LEU A 36 -17.42 29.49 -17.25
CA LEU A 36 -17.61 28.14 -16.72
C LEU A 36 -16.65 27.14 -17.34
N LYS A 37 -16.40 27.21 -18.66
CA LYS A 37 -15.41 26.37 -19.35
C LYS A 37 -13.99 26.58 -18.80
N GLN A 38 -13.62 27.84 -18.58
CA GLN A 38 -12.30 28.14 -17.98
C GLN A 38 -12.18 27.58 -16.57
N SER A 39 -13.21 27.79 -15.73
CA SER A 39 -13.22 27.24 -14.36
C SER A 39 -13.17 25.72 -14.35
N LEU A 40 -13.85 25.06 -15.28
CA LEU A 40 -13.84 23.60 -15.41
C LEU A 40 -12.45 23.09 -15.78
N ALA A 41 -11.80 23.71 -16.76
CA ALA A 41 -10.44 23.36 -17.17
C ALA A 41 -9.42 23.56 -16.04
N GLU A 42 -9.58 24.62 -15.25
CA GLU A 42 -8.75 24.89 -14.08
C GLU A 42 -8.94 23.84 -12.99
N LEU A 43 -10.18 23.47 -12.69
CA LEU A 43 -10.51 22.42 -11.72
C LEU A 43 -9.99 21.05 -12.17
N GLU A 44 -10.08 20.72 -13.46
CA GLU A 44 -9.53 19.48 -14.01
C GLU A 44 -8.00 19.43 -13.85
N THR A 45 -7.32 20.56 -14.09
CA THR A 45 -5.86 20.67 -13.88
C THR A 45 -5.51 20.50 -12.40
N GLN A 46 -6.23 21.13 -11.49
CA GLN A 46 -6.04 21.00 -10.06
C GLN A 46 -6.29 19.56 -9.59
N LEU A 47 -7.35 18.92 -10.09
CA LEU A 47 -7.69 17.53 -9.75
C LEU A 47 -6.59 16.56 -10.20
N THR A 48 -6.05 16.76 -11.39
CA THR A 48 -4.92 15.95 -11.91
C THR A 48 -3.69 16.14 -11.03
N GLY A 49 -3.34 17.40 -10.72
CA GLY A 49 -2.20 17.68 -9.83
C GLY A 49 -2.34 17.08 -8.43
N LEU A 50 -3.56 17.12 -7.86
CA LEU A 50 -3.84 16.51 -6.56
C LEU A 50 -3.74 14.98 -6.61
N LYS A 51 -4.25 14.33 -7.67
CA LYS A 51 -4.12 12.88 -7.86
C LYS A 51 -2.67 12.45 -8.00
N ASP A 52 -1.89 13.17 -8.77
CA ASP A 52 -0.47 12.88 -8.96
C ASP A 52 0.30 13.07 -7.64
N GLY A 53 0.03 14.15 -6.92
CA GLY A 53 0.59 14.41 -5.59
C GLY A 53 0.22 13.31 -4.59
N GLN A 54 -1.02 12.87 -4.59
CA GLN A 54 -1.48 11.78 -3.72
C GLN A 54 -0.78 10.46 -4.06
N SER A 55 -0.72 10.09 -5.35
CA SER A 55 0.00 8.89 -5.80
C SER A 55 1.46 8.91 -5.36
N GLN A 56 2.12 10.05 -5.52
CA GLN A 56 3.51 10.21 -5.12
C GLN A 56 3.71 10.13 -3.60
N ALA A 57 2.79 10.71 -2.83
CA ALA A 57 2.82 10.61 -1.37
C ALA A 57 2.65 9.16 -0.89
N ILE A 58 1.72 8.41 -1.50
CA ILE A 58 1.50 6.98 -1.20
C ILE A 58 2.75 6.16 -1.55
N ALA A 59 3.34 6.39 -2.73
CA ALA A 59 4.57 5.70 -3.13
C ALA A 59 5.74 5.98 -2.17
N ASN A 60 5.91 7.23 -1.75
CA ASN A 60 6.92 7.63 -0.77
C ASN A 60 6.66 7.00 0.60
N TYR A 61 5.41 6.95 1.03
CA TYR A 61 5.01 6.31 2.28
C TYR A 61 5.33 4.81 2.24
N ARG A 62 4.94 4.12 1.16
CA ARG A 62 5.29 2.71 0.96
C ARG A 62 6.80 2.48 1.01
N ALA A 63 7.58 3.29 0.32
CA ALA A 63 9.03 3.19 0.34
C ALA A 63 9.63 3.41 1.74
N LEU A 64 9.04 4.32 2.53
CA LEU A 64 9.44 4.56 3.92
C LEU A 64 9.13 3.33 4.79
N VAL A 65 7.93 2.76 4.66
CA VAL A 65 7.51 1.56 5.40
C VAL A 65 8.41 0.36 5.08
N VAL A 66 8.72 0.13 3.81
CA VAL A 66 9.66 -0.93 3.37
C VAL A 66 11.04 -0.72 4.00
N ARG A 67 11.56 0.49 3.94
CA ARG A 67 12.88 0.81 4.51
C ARG A 67 12.92 0.65 6.03
N SER A 68 11.81 0.91 6.71
CA SER A 68 11.71 0.80 8.18
C SER A 68 11.54 -0.64 8.67
N ASN A 69 11.21 -1.57 7.77
CA ASN A 69 10.97 -2.98 8.08
C ASN A 69 11.79 -3.89 7.15
N PRO A 70 13.12 -3.86 7.25
CA PRO A 70 14.01 -4.60 6.33
C PRO A 70 13.89 -6.13 6.45
N GLU A 71 13.30 -6.63 7.53
CA GLU A 71 13.02 -8.04 7.76
C GLU A 71 11.79 -8.56 6.97
N LEU A 72 10.97 -7.63 6.44
CA LEU A 72 9.78 -7.98 5.67
C LEU A 72 10.10 -7.94 4.16
N PRO A 73 9.67 -8.95 3.39
CA PRO A 73 9.72 -8.88 1.93
C PRO A 73 8.89 -7.70 1.41
N GLU A 74 9.46 -6.91 0.50
CA GLU A 74 8.82 -5.74 -0.08
C GLU A 74 7.49 -6.08 -0.78
N GLU A 75 7.40 -7.28 -1.34
CA GLU A 75 6.23 -7.79 -2.06
C GLU A 75 5.00 -7.94 -1.16
N LEU A 76 5.20 -8.08 0.14
CA LEU A 76 4.11 -8.19 1.12
C LEU A 76 3.54 -6.83 1.51
N ILE A 77 4.24 -5.73 1.21
CA ILE A 77 3.83 -4.37 1.53
C ILE A 77 3.25 -3.74 0.27
N ALA A 78 1.93 -3.77 0.13
CA ALA A 78 1.20 -3.26 -1.03
C ALA A 78 -0.06 -2.51 -0.60
N GLY A 79 -0.52 -1.60 -1.46
CA GLY A 79 -1.75 -0.83 -1.28
C GLY A 79 -1.73 0.46 -2.07
N ASP A 80 -2.91 0.94 -2.43
CA ASP A 80 -3.14 2.20 -3.14
C ASP A 80 -3.57 3.34 -2.18
N SER A 81 -3.56 3.06 -0.88
CA SER A 81 -3.81 4.02 0.19
C SER A 81 -2.91 3.75 1.39
N VAL A 82 -2.78 4.74 2.27
CA VAL A 82 -2.03 4.60 3.53
C VAL A 82 -2.61 3.48 4.38
N GLU A 83 -3.95 3.42 4.48
CA GLU A 83 -4.66 2.40 5.26
C GLU A 83 -4.44 0.98 4.71
N GLU A 84 -4.36 0.83 3.39
CA GLU A 84 -4.07 -0.47 2.77
C GLU A 84 -2.63 -0.90 2.99
N ILE A 85 -1.68 0.02 2.89
CA ILE A 85 -0.28 -0.23 3.20
C ILE A 85 -0.11 -0.65 4.65
N ASP A 86 -0.76 0.04 5.60
CA ASP A 86 -0.71 -0.30 7.02
C ASP A 86 -1.33 -1.67 7.31
N LYS A 87 -2.44 -2.01 6.64
CA LYS A 87 -3.05 -3.35 6.73
C LYS A 87 -2.12 -4.43 6.19
N SER A 88 -1.49 -4.19 5.04
CA SER A 88 -0.56 -5.15 4.44
C SER A 88 0.68 -5.34 5.33
N LEU A 89 1.19 -4.27 5.93
CA LEU A 89 2.27 -4.31 6.91
C LEU A 89 1.91 -5.17 8.12
N ALA A 90 0.75 -4.92 8.73
CA ALA A 90 0.28 -5.71 9.87
C ALA A 90 0.09 -7.19 9.51
N GLY A 91 -0.43 -7.48 8.30
CA GLY A 91 -0.55 -8.84 7.78
C GLY A 91 0.79 -9.52 7.57
N ALA A 92 1.76 -8.82 7.01
CA ALA A 92 3.11 -9.31 6.79
C ALA A 92 3.84 -9.63 8.12
N GLN A 93 3.72 -8.74 9.11
CA GLN A 93 4.27 -8.96 10.46
C GLN A 93 3.65 -10.19 11.12
N ALA A 94 2.33 -10.31 11.09
CA ALA A 94 1.63 -11.48 11.65
C ALA A 94 2.03 -12.80 10.96
N LEU A 95 2.28 -12.77 9.65
CA LEU A 95 2.76 -13.92 8.90
C LEU A 95 4.15 -14.34 9.34
N ILE A 96 5.07 -13.38 9.46
CA ILE A 96 6.45 -13.66 9.89
C ILE A 96 6.48 -14.18 11.33
N ASP A 97 5.68 -13.60 12.22
CA ASP A 97 5.58 -14.08 13.59
C ASP A 97 5.07 -15.54 13.67
N LYS A 98 4.08 -15.89 12.84
CA LYS A 98 3.62 -17.28 12.72
C LYS A 98 4.70 -18.22 12.22
N VAL A 99 5.45 -17.81 11.21
CA VAL A 99 6.56 -18.62 10.67
C VAL A 99 7.64 -18.79 11.72
N ARG A 100 8.00 -17.72 12.43
CA ARG A 100 8.99 -17.77 13.53
C ARG A 100 8.55 -18.73 14.63
N GLN A 101 7.29 -18.62 15.09
CA GLN A 101 6.74 -19.52 16.10
C GLN A 101 6.76 -21.00 15.65
N ARG A 102 6.42 -21.25 14.38
CA ARG A 102 6.51 -22.61 13.82
C ARG A 102 7.93 -23.16 13.84
N LEU A 103 8.88 -22.35 13.35
CA LEU A 103 10.30 -22.75 13.35
C LEU A 103 10.82 -22.99 14.77
N GLU A 104 10.49 -22.14 15.72
CA GLU A 104 10.85 -22.32 17.14
C GLU A 104 10.26 -23.61 17.71
N THR A 105 9.00 -23.92 17.38
CA THR A 105 8.34 -25.17 17.80
C THR A 105 9.00 -26.41 17.15
N GLU A 106 9.34 -26.34 15.87
CA GLU A 106 10.04 -27.41 15.16
C GLU A 106 11.45 -27.63 15.71
N ILE A 107 12.20 -26.55 15.95
CA ILE A 107 13.55 -26.62 16.55
C ILE A 107 13.46 -27.16 17.98
N ALA A 108 12.47 -26.77 18.78
CA ALA A 108 12.25 -27.28 20.12
C ALA A 108 11.87 -28.77 20.10
N GLY A 109 11.07 -29.19 19.10
CA GLY A 109 10.72 -30.60 18.88
C GLY A 109 11.86 -31.44 18.30
N ALA A 110 12.76 -30.83 17.53
CA ALA A 110 13.95 -31.44 16.94
C ALA A 110 15.19 -31.38 17.85
N LYS A 111 15.06 -30.93 19.10
CA LYS A 111 16.15 -31.11 20.10
C LYS A 111 16.43 -32.58 20.22
N ILE A 112 17.46 -33.01 19.53
CA ILE A 112 18.09 -34.31 19.73
C ILE A 112 18.38 -34.40 21.23
N PRO A 113 17.87 -35.41 21.96
CA PRO A 113 18.23 -35.60 23.35
C PRO A 113 19.76 -35.57 23.39
N ALA A 114 20.32 -34.70 24.21
CA ALA A 114 21.76 -34.56 24.42
C ALA A 114 22.34 -35.97 24.49
N GLY A 115 23.23 -36.25 23.55
CA GLY A 115 23.73 -37.63 23.37
C GLY A 115 24.02 -38.29 24.66
N THR A 116 23.86 -39.61 24.67
CA THR A 116 24.21 -40.50 25.78
C THR A 116 25.25 -39.87 26.69
N PRO A 117 24.98 -39.74 28.03
CA PRO A 117 25.92 -39.14 28.95
C PRO A 117 27.28 -39.74 28.66
N LEU A 118 28.28 -38.87 28.49
CA LEU A 118 29.69 -39.30 28.37
C LEU A 118 29.90 -40.39 29.39
N ARG A 119 30.14 -41.64 28.92
CA ARG A 119 30.51 -42.72 29.83
C ARG A 119 31.63 -42.18 30.67
N THR A 120 31.40 -42.05 31.97
CA THR A 120 32.47 -41.80 32.91
C THR A 120 33.56 -42.83 32.62
N PRO A 121 34.79 -42.40 32.33
CA PRO A 121 35.86 -43.37 32.09
C PRO A 121 35.86 -44.29 33.26
N ALA A 122 35.81 -45.59 32.97
CA ALA A 122 35.86 -46.61 34.02
C ALA A 122 37.10 -46.38 34.93
N ASP A 123 36.87 -46.30 36.21
CA ASP A 123 37.99 -46.15 37.14
C ASP A 123 38.84 -47.39 37.11
N LEU A 124 39.98 -47.31 36.43
CA LEU A 124 40.94 -48.38 36.27
C LEU A 124 42.02 -48.41 37.38
N SER A 125 41.88 -47.48 38.35
CA SER A 125 42.90 -47.34 39.42
C SER A 125 43.02 -48.55 40.34
N ALA A 126 41.92 -49.30 40.50
CA ALA A 126 41.86 -50.53 41.33
C ALA A 126 42.29 -51.80 40.57
N LEU A 127 42.59 -51.74 39.27
CA LEU A 127 42.97 -52.91 38.47
C LEU A 127 44.46 -53.09 38.42
N SER A 128 44.90 -54.37 38.43
CA SER A 128 46.31 -54.76 38.23
C SER A 128 46.72 -54.38 36.77
N PRO A 129 48.05 -54.26 36.51
CA PRO A 129 48.51 -53.96 35.14
C PRO A 129 48.05 -54.96 34.09
N GLN A 130 47.90 -56.25 34.44
CA GLN A 130 47.42 -57.32 33.57
C GLN A 130 45.90 -57.13 33.24
N GLU A 131 45.11 -56.77 34.22
CA GLU A 131 43.67 -56.52 34.04
C GLU A 131 43.42 -55.27 33.23
N LYS A 132 44.28 -54.27 33.39
CA LYS A 132 44.23 -53.06 32.53
C LYS A 132 44.49 -53.38 31.07
N ILE A 133 45.44 -54.26 30.77
CA ILE A 133 45.76 -54.73 29.43
C ILE A 133 44.58 -55.51 28.85
N GLN A 134 43.99 -56.41 29.63
CA GLN A 134 42.82 -57.19 29.20
C GLN A 134 41.63 -56.35 28.94
N TYR A 135 41.38 -55.34 29.75
CA TYR A 135 40.32 -54.39 29.55
C TYR A 135 40.51 -53.58 28.22
N ALA A 136 41.72 -53.11 28.00
CA ALA A 136 42.07 -52.39 26.77
C ALA A 136 41.94 -53.26 25.50
N MET A 137 42.26 -54.57 25.61
CA MET A 137 42.11 -55.52 24.52
C MET A 137 40.68 -55.96 24.30
N GLY A 138 39.80 -55.91 25.32
CA GLY A 138 38.38 -56.20 25.23
C GLY A 138 37.61 -55.10 24.54
N GLU A 139 38.01 -53.83 24.57
CA GLU A 139 37.39 -52.70 23.89
C GLU A 139 37.71 -52.67 22.40
N ARG A 140 38.63 -53.43 21.88
CA ARG A 140 39.01 -53.48 20.45
C ARG A 140 38.15 -54.41 19.59
N ARG A 141 37.09 -54.93 20.14
CA ARG A 141 36.14 -55.79 19.39
C ARG A 141 34.87 -54.98 19.06
#